data_969dfc447652c27c56a3c05ea3eebf26
#
_entry.id   969dfc447652c27c56a3c05ea3eebf26
#
_cell.length_a   1.000
_cell.length_b   1.000
_cell.length_c   1.000
_cell.angle_alpha   90.00
_cell.angle_beta   90.00
_cell.angle_gamma   90.00
#
_symmetry.space_group_name_H-M   'P 1'
#
loop_
_entity.id
_entity.type
_entity.pdbx_description
1 polymer ?
#
loop_
_entity_poly.entity_id
_entity_poly.type
_entity_poly.pdbx_seq_one_letter_code
_entity_poly.pdbx_strand_id
1 'polypeptide(L)'
;MNKNIVKAASVVAVAGLGLGLISCSSAGNAAESSATCPDGQIDFGILPYEDPEALEPAYQTLAKALSEKLDCTVNVQITEDYSAEVLAMENGDLEIAQFGPLGLVFASERADAIPVASFGDAEGQPTTYTGGIWVPKDSPIKTLEDLKGKTLALGSPGSTSGDALPMSALVEAGIDEDVQWDYAGGHPEALLALVNGSVDAAQINSQTLGTATDEGTFDESKFRQIWESEEIPNDPITVRGDLPKEFQDAVAEALLDLDAKSVQEVSGFLGVDPAGPLIPVTLDTYQPLFDLAETMGLTEKDV
;
A
#
# COMPACT_ATOMS: atom_id res chain seq x y z
N MET A 1 -44.58 -37.06 55.34
CA MET A 1 -44.17 -37.25 56.76
C MET A 1 -43.04 -36.29 57.03
N ASN A 2 -43.36 -35.23 57.73
CA ASN A 2 -42.81 -34.80 59.03
C ASN A 2 -41.33 -34.39 58.97
N LYS A 3 -40.89 -33.34 59.54
CA LYS A 3 -41.36 -32.21 60.41
C LYS A 3 -40.20 -31.19 60.47
N ASN A 4 -40.53 -29.93 60.35
CA ASN A 4 -40.29 -28.82 61.31
C ASN A 4 -39.03 -28.90 62.21
N ILE A 5 -38.31 -27.78 62.37
CA ILE A 5 -38.28 -26.83 63.51
C ILE A 5 -37.05 -25.92 63.36
N VAL A 6 -37.13 -24.63 63.10
CA VAL A 6 -37.37 -23.43 63.90
C VAL A 6 -36.22 -23.06 64.91
N LYS A 7 -35.80 -21.79 64.77
CA LYS A 7 -35.18 -20.84 65.74
C LYS A 7 -33.66 -20.98 65.97
N ALA A 8 -32.86 -19.97 66.15
CA ALA A 8 -33.09 -18.62 66.70
C ALA A 8 -31.97 -17.66 66.29
N ALA A 9 -32.26 -16.38 66.40
CA ALA A 9 -31.37 -15.24 66.24
C ALA A 9 -30.31 -15.14 67.35
N SER A 10 -29.14 -14.64 67.01
CA SER A 10 -28.31 -13.89 67.95
C SER A 10 -27.48 -12.83 67.20
N VAL A 11 -27.81 -11.60 67.53
CA VAL A 11 -27.07 -10.39 67.15
C VAL A 11 -25.84 -10.33 68.01
N VAL A 12 -24.65 -10.20 67.43
CA VAL A 12 -23.45 -9.71 68.11
C VAL A 12 -22.82 -8.64 67.20
N ALA A 13 -22.94 -7.42 67.64
CA ALA A 13 -22.15 -6.28 67.12
C ALA A 13 -20.74 -6.36 67.69
N VAL A 14 -19.72 -6.37 66.77
CA VAL A 14 -18.34 -6.06 67.16
C VAL A 14 -17.83 -5.05 66.16
N ALA A 15 -17.60 -3.85 66.69
CA ALA A 15 -16.79 -2.79 66.08
C ALA A 15 -15.31 -3.20 66.12
N GLY A 16 -14.61 -3.07 64.99
CA GLY A 16 -13.18 -3.35 64.97
C GLY A 16 -12.47 -2.93 63.68
N LEU A 17 -11.84 -1.80 63.77
CA LEU A 17 -10.64 -1.31 63.08
C LEU A 17 -10.44 -1.64 61.59
N GLY A 18 -10.39 -0.57 60.83
CA GLY A 18 -9.88 -0.53 59.45
C GLY A 18 -8.42 -0.92 59.35
N LEU A 19 -8.13 -1.86 58.46
CA LEU A 19 -6.85 -1.97 57.80
C LEU A 19 -7.11 -1.70 56.31
N GLY A 20 -6.65 -0.52 55.86
CA GLY A 20 -6.60 -0.19 54.48
C GLY A 20 -5.65 -1.14 53.74
N LEU A 21 -6.22 -2.03 52.92
CA LEU A 21 -5.47 -2.69 51.87
C LEU A 21 -5.24 -1.68 50.75
N ILE A 22 -4.05 -1.10 50.75
CA ILE A 22 -3.53 -0.40 49.56
C ILE A 22 -3.35 -1.50 48.50
N SER A 23 -4.35 -1.64 47.64
CA SER A 23 -4.20 -2.37 46.41
C SER A 23 -3.25 -1.57 45.52
N CYS A 24 -1.98 -1.96 45.44
CA CYS A 24 -1.13 -1.59 44.37
C CYS A 24 -1.68 -2.26 43.09
N SER A 25 -2.60 -1.58 42.41
CA SER A 25 -2.84 -1.86 41.01
C SER A 25 -1.56 -1.47 40.29
N SER A 26 -0.82 -2.47 39.81
CA SER A 26 0.14 -2.30 38.75
C SER A 26 -0.60 -1.66 37.59
N ALA A 27 -0.39 -0.37 37.40
CA ALA A 27 -0.75 0.29 36.17
C ALA A 27 0.16 -0.33 35.09
N GLY A 28 -0.34 -1.37 34.42
CA GLY A 28 0.08 -1.63 33.08
C GLY A 28 -0.28 -0.37 32.29
N ASN A 29 0.70 0.25 31.66
CA ASN A 29 0.46 1.27 30.65
C ASN A 29 -0.40 0.62 29.53
N ALA A 30 -1.72 0.64 29.68
CA ALA A 30 -2.58 0.66 28.52
C ALA A 30 -2.34 2.06 27.92
N ALA A 31 -1.82 2.14 26.71
CA ALA A 31 -1.78 3.37 25.96
C ALA A 31 -3.20 3.97 26.02
N GLU A 32 -3.33 5.18 26.54
CA GLU A 32 -4.63 5.84 26.61
C GLU A 32 -5.06 6.08 25.16
N SER A 33 -6.18 5.48 24.74
CA SER A 33 -6.79 5.76 23.43
C SER A 33 -7.13 7.27 23.39
N SER A 34 -6.54 7.97 22.44
CA SER A 34 -6.84 9.37 22.13
C SER A 34 -7.61 9.45 20.82
N ALA A 35 -8.16 10.62 20.50
CA ALA A 35 -8.82 10.84 19.20
C ALA A 35 -7.84 10.62 18.01
N THR A 36 -6.55 10.82 18.25
CA THR A 36 -5.47 10.64 17.26
C THR A 36 -4.76 9.29 17.36
N CYS A 37 -5.15 8.43 18.32
CA CYS A 37 -4.60 7.11 18.56
C CYS A 37 -5.69 6.19 19.11
N PRO A 38 -6.72 5.84 18.31
CA PRO A 38 -7.97 5.26 18.81
C PRO A 38 -7.78 3.92 19.53
N ASP A 39 -6.89 3.06 19.06
CA ASP A 39 -6.63 1.72 19.62
C ASP A 39 -5.26 1.62 20.31
N GLY A 40 -4.62 2.78 20.59
CA GLY A 40 -3.29 2.85 21.20
C GLY A 40 -2.14 2.57 20.24
N GLN A 41 -2.45 2.29 18.99
CA GLN A 41 -1.52 2.12 17.87
C GLN A 41 -2.24 2.40 16.55
N ILE A 42 -1.46 2.51 15.49
CA ILE A 42 -1.91 2.67 14.11
C ILE A 42 -1.21 1.59 13.29
N ASP A 43 -1.95 0.82 12.53
CA ASP A 43 -1.41 -0.16 11.61
C ASP A 43 -1.38 0.44 10.19
N PHE A 44 -0.17 0.54 9.63
CA PHE A 44 0.11 1.14 8.33
C PHE A 44 0.44 0.05 7.30
N GLY A 45 -0.49 -0.21 6.40
CA GLY A 45 -0.36 -1.15 5.30
C GLY A 45 0.53 -0.64 4.18
N ILE A 46 1.35 -1.52 3.64
CA ILE A 46 2.25 -1.24 2.52
C ILE A 46 2.09 -2.36 1.50
N LEU A 47 1.80 -1.99 0.25
CA LEU A 47 1.76 -2.95 -0.85
C LEU A 47 3.17 -3.48 -1.19
N PRO A 48 3.31 -4.74 -1.62
CA PRO A 48 4.61 -5.33 -1.93
C PRO A 48 5.02 -5.03 -3.39
N TYR A 49 5.33 -3.76 -3.70
CA TYR A 49 5.71 -3.34 -5.06
C TYR A 49 7.20 -3.54 -5.38
N GLU A 50 8.03 -3.72 -4.36
CA GLU A 50 9.44 -4.05 -4.43
C GLU A 50 9.78 -5.14 -3.39
N ASP A 51 11.04 -5.57 -3.32
CA ASP A 51 11.50 -6.56 -2.34
C ASP A 51 11.15 -6.12 -0.91
N PRO A 52 10.36 -6.91 -0.15
CA PRO A 52 9.98 -6.58 1.23
C PRO A 52 11.18 -6.33 2.15
N GLU A 53 12.32 -7.00 1.96
CA GLU A 53 13.53 -6.80 2.78
C GLU A 53 14.14 -5.40 2.54
N ALA A 54 13.92 -4.81 1.36
CA ALA A 54 14.33 -3.46 1.03
C ALA A 54 13.28 -2.41 1.47
N LEU A 55 12.00 -2.70 1.32
CA LEU A 55 10.91 -1.78 1.68
C LEU A 55 10.81 -1.57 3.20
N GLU A 56 10.91 -2.64 4.00
CA GLU A 56 10.65 -2.59 5.44
C GLU A 56 11.47 -1.49 6.16
N PRO A 57 12.80 -1.37 6.03
CA PRO A 57 13.55 -0.34 6.73
C PRO A 57 13.20 1.09 6.29
N ALA A 58 12.85 1.31 5.03
CA ALA A 58 12.44 2.60 4.50
C ALA A 58 11.12 3.05 5.14
N TYR A 59 10.11 2.17 5.16
CA TYR A 59 8.82 2.47 5.80
C TYR A 59 8.90 2.53 7.31
N GLN A 60 9.80 1.80 7.96
CA GLN A 60 10.05 1.97 9.41
C GLN A 60 10.59 3.38 9.74
N THR A 61 11.40 3.96 8.85
CA THR A 61 11.87 5.35 9.00
C THR A 61 10.72 6.34 8.91
N LEU A 62 9.84 6.19 7.91
CA LEU A 62 8.65 7.02 7.75
C LEU A 62 7.67 6.84 8.92
N ALA A 63 7.35 5.60 9.27
CA ALA A 63 6.44 5.27 10.37
C ALA A 63 6.92 5.82 11.72
N LYS A 64 8.23 5.79 11.97
CA LYS A 64 8.81 6.39 13.17
C LYS A 64 8.59 7.90 13.21
N ALA A 65 8.84 8.60 12.09
CA ALA A 65 8.62 10.04 12.02
C ALA A 65 7.12 10.39 12.20
N LEU A 66 6.23 9.59 11.62
CA LEU A 66 4.79 9.74 11.78
C LEU A 66 4.36 9.45 13.23
N SER A 67 4.92 8.43 13.88
CA SER A 67 4.67 8.12 15.29
C SER A 67 5.01 9.29 16.22
N GLU A 68 6.13 9.97 15.95
CA GLU A 68 6.56 11.15 16.73
C GLU A 68 5.59 12.35 16.55
N LYS A 69 5.00 12.50 15.36
CA LYS A 69 4.02 13.56 15.07
C LYS A 69 2.66 13.31 15.72
N LEU A 70 2.20 12.05 15.71
CA LEU A 70 0.89 11.66 16.21
C LEU A 70 0.87 11.32 17.71
N ASP A 71 2.06 11.21 18.36
CA ASP A 71 2.21 10.65 19.72
C ASP A 71 1.49 9.29 19.84
N CYS A 72 1.63 8.47 18.79
CA CYS A 72 0.99 7.16 18.65
C CYS A 72 1.96 6.19 17.94
N THR A 73 2.01 4.94 18.39
CA THR A 73 2.84 3.95 17.72
C THR A 73 2.26 3.64 16.34
N VAL A 74 3.07 3.77 15.28
CA VAL A 74 2.73 3.36 13.91
C VAL A 74 3.50 2.10 13.57
N ASN A 75 2.78 1.01 13.31
CA ASN A 75 3.34 -0.28 12.94
C ASN A 75 3.25 -0.46 11.43
N VAL A 76 4.37 -0.78 10.79
CA VAL A 76 4.41 -1.12 9.36
C VAL A 76 3.99 -2.57 9.15
N GLN A 77 3.08 -2.80 8.22
CA GLN A 77 2.63 -4.11 7.79
C GLN A 77 2.75 -4.21 6.26
N ILE A 78 3.79 -4.89 5.76
CA ILE A 78 3.87 -5.22 4.34
C ILE A 78 2.88 -6.38 4.10
N THR A 79 1.93 -6.16 3.22
CA THR A 79 0.88 -7.15 2.91
C THR A 79 1.39 -8.25 1.98
N GLU A 80 0.67 -9.36 1.89
CA GLU A 80 1.06 -10.50 1.06
C GLU A 80 0.92 -10.18 -0.44
N ASP A 81 -0.15 -9.45 -0.80
CA ASP A 81 -0.44 -8.98 -2.15
C ASP A 81 -1.34 -7.73 -2.12
N TYR A 82 -1.67 -7.20 -3.30
CA TYR A 82 -2.49 -5.99 -3.48
C TYR A 82 -3.92 -6.17 -2.96
N SER A 83 -4.53 -7.33 -3.17
CA SER A 83 -5.89 -7.61 -2.69
C SER A 83 -5.94 -7.78 -1.17
N ALA A 84 -4.91 -8.39 -0.58
CA ALA A 84 -4.80 -8.54 0.86
C ALA A 84 -4.76 -7.19 1.57
N GLU A 85 -4.12 -6.17 0.98
CA GLU A 85 -4.08 -4.82 1.54
C GLU A 85 -5.47 -4.15 1.55
N VAL A 86 -6.20 -4.22 0.43
CA VAL A 86 -7.57 -3.70 0.34
C VAL A 86 -8.49 -4.41 1.35
N LEU A 87 -8.38 -5.74 1.43
CA LEU A 87 -9.18 -6.54 2.37
C LEU A 87 -8.83 -6.24 3.82
N ALA A 88 -7.56 -6.04 4.15
CA ALA A 88 -7.12 -5.68 5.51
C ALA A 88 -7.71 -4.33 5.95
N MET A 89 -7.73 -3.32 5.05
CA MET A 89 -8.36 -2.04 5.35
C MET A 89 -9.88 -2.18 5.50
N GLU A 90 -10.56 -2.93 4.63
CA GLU A 90 -12.00 -3.20 4.74
C GLU A 90 -12.38 -3.89 6.06
N ASN A 91 -11.58 -4.85 6.50
CA ASN A 91 -11.80 -5.56 7.76
C ASN A 91 -11.48 -4.73 9.01
N GLY A 92 -10.85 -3.57 8.84
CA GLY A 92 -10.45 -2.70 9.94
C GLY A 92 -9.11 -3.06 10.57
N ASP A 93 -8.30 -3.87 9.88
CA ASP A 93 -6.97 -4.28 10.34
C ASP A 93 -5.90 -3.21 10.02
N LEU A 94 -6.23 -2.23 9.15
CA LEU A 94 -5.37 -1.10 8.79
C LEU A 94 -6.11 0.23 8.98
N GLU A 95 -5.50 1.19 9.66
CA GLU A 95 -5.99 2.58 9.75
C GLU A 95 -5.48 3.44 8.61
N ILE A 96 -4.26 3.15 8.15
CA ILE A 96 -3.55 3.86 7.09
C ILE A 96 -3.02 2.83 6.11
N ALA A 97 -3.00 3.15 4.82
CA ALA A 97 -2.33 2.31 3.83
C ALA A 97 -1.75 3.14 2.68
N GLN A 98 -0.67 2.66 2.07
CA GLN A 98 -0.18 3.17 0.81
C GLN A 98 -0.57 2.20 -0.30
N PHE A 99 -1.62 2.51 -1.02
CA PHE A 99 -2.08 1.72 -2.16
C PHE A 99 -1.37 2.13 -3.45
N GLY A 100 -1.26 1.17 -4.38
CA GLY A 100 -1.11 1.56 -5.78
C GLY A 100 -2.36 2.30 -6.26
N PRO A 101 -2.27 3.14 -7.30
CA PRO A 101 -3.40 3.96 -7.77
C PRO A 101 -4.67 3.19 -8.12
N LEU A 102 -4.57 1.97 -8.67
CA LEU A 102 -5.73 1.11 -8.90
C LEU A 102 -6.27 0.51 -7.59
N GLY A 103 -5.39 0.12 -6.66
CA GLY A 103 -5.79 -0.37 -5.33
C GLY A 103 -6.61 0.67 -4.55
N LEU A 104 -6.30 1.97 -4.71
CA LEU A 104 -7.10 3.06 -4.15
C LEU A 104 -8.55 3.01 -4.65
N VAL A 105 -8.79 2.69 -5.94
CA VAL A 105 -10.17 2.61 -6.48
C VAL A 105 -10.98 1.62 -5.66
N PHE A 106 -10.47 0.40 -5.48
CA PHE A 106 -11.17 -0.64 -4.72
C PHE A 106 -11.23 -0.33 -3.22
N ALA A 107 -10.16 0.20 -2.62
CA ALA A 107 -10.17 0.59 -1.22
C ALA A 107 -11.17 1.73 -0.94
N SER A 108 -11.37 2.67 -1.88
CA SER A 108 -12.37 3.73 -1.74
C SER A 108 -13.79 3.20 -1.80
N GLU A 109 -14.05 2.14 -2.58
CA GLU A 109 -15.36 1.52 -2.69
C GLU A 109 -15.69 0.59 -1.50
N ARG A 110 -14.68 -0.08 -0.93
CA ARG A 110 -14.86 -1.12 0.10
C ARG A 110 -14.67 -0.63 1.52
N ALA A 111 -13.76 0.31 1.71
CA ALA A 111 -13.36 0.83 3.03
C ALA A 111 -13.56 2.35 3.16
N ASP A 112 -14.25 2.98 2.18
CA ASP A 112 -14.37 4.43 2.09
C ASP A 112 -13.00 5.13 2.18
N ALA A 113 -11.92 4.49 1.70
CA ALA A 113 -10.54 4.97 1.84
C ALA A 113 -10.39 6.38 1.24
N ILE A 114 -9.74 7.26 1.98
CA ILE A 114 -9.55 8.66 1.62
C ILE A 114 -8.06 8.89 1.37
N PRO A 115 -7.64 9.21 0.14
CA PRO A 115 -6.26 9.59 -0.13
C PRO A 115 -6.00 10.97 0.50
N VAL A 116 -4.92 11.08 1.27
CA VAL A 116 -4.59 12.30 2.02
C VAL A 116 -3.24 12.89 1.63
N ALA A 117 -2.30 12.07 1.19
CA ALA A 117 -0.97 12.49 0.78
C ALA A 117 -0.41 11.62 -0.34
N SER A 118 0.52 12.15 -1.11
CA SER A 118 1.37 11.44 -2.06
C SER A 118 2.76 12.10 -2.09
N PHE A 119 3.68 11.55 -2.86
CA PHE A 119 5.08 11.96 -2.87
C PHE A 119 5.31 13.10 -3.87
N GLY A 120 5.79 14.22 -3.37
CA GLY A 120 6.15 15.39 -4.18
C GLY A 120 7.63 15.40 -4.57
N ASP A 121 7.96 16.09 -5.68
CA ASP A 121 9.33 16.39 -6.02
C ASP A 121 9.96 17.44 -5.08
N ALA A 122 11.25 17.78 -5.29
CA ALA A 122 11.96 18.74 -4.46
C ALA A 122 11.29 20.12 -4.40
N GLU A 123 10.51 20.48 -5.41
CA GLU A 123 9.73 21.71 -5.51
C GLU A 123 8.31 21.58 -4.96
N GLY A 124 7.94 20.39 -4.46
CA GLY A 124 6.60 20.08 -3.93
C GLY A 124 5.55 19.94 -5.03
N GLN A 125 5.95 19.54 -6.25
CA GLN A 125 5.02 19.27 -7.33
C GLN A 125 4.60 17.79 -7.34
N PRO A 126 3.40 17.47 -7.88
CA PRO A 126 2.99 16.09 -8.09
C PRO A 126 3.99 15.32 -8.94
N THR A 127 4.22 14.07 -8.58
CA THR A 127 5.08 13.15 -9.32
C THR A 127 4.28 12.04 -9.97
N THR A 128 4.80 11.48 -11.05
CA THR A 128 4.19 10.43 -11.85
C THR A 128 5.21 9.35 -12.18
N TYR A 129 4.72 8.20 -12.61
CA TYR A 129 5.53 7.13 -13.17
C TYR A 129 4.82 6.52 -14.39
N THR A 130 5.48 5.63 -15.13
CA THR A 130 4.89 4.95 -16.29
C THR A 130 5.03 3.44 -16.17
N GLY A 131 4.07 2.71 -16.73
CA GLY A 131 4.19 1.28 -17.04
C GLY A 131 4.80 1.10 -18.42
N GLY A 132 5.58 0.04 -18.63
CA GLY A 132 6.15 -0.25 -19.94
C GLY A 132 6.19 -1.75 -20.23
N ILE A 133 6.14 -2.13 -21.52
CA ILE A 133 6.44 -3.48 -21.96
C ILE A 133 7.78 -3.48 -22.67
N TRP A 134 8.68 -4.31 -22.19
CA TRP A 134 10.07 -4.37 -22.60
C TRP A 134 10.41 -5.72 -23.24
N VAL A 135 11.33 -5.69 -24.19
CA VAL A 135 11.84 -6.87 -24.91
C VAL A 135 13.37 -6.77 -25.07
N PRO A 136 14.10 -7.88 -25.28
CA PRO A 136 15.52 -7.82 -25.63
C PRO A 136 15.75 -6.95 -26.89
N LYS A 137 16.83 -6.19 -26.91
CA LYS A 137 17.21 -5.27 -28.00
C LYS A 137 17.15 -5.89 -29.38
N ASP A 138 17.66 -7.12 -29.49
CA ASP A 138 17.77 -7.87 -30.73
C ASP A 138 16.52 -8.72 -31.02
N SER A 139 15.48 -8.63 -30.19
CA SER A 139 14.22 -9.32 -30.42
C SER A 139 13.57 -8.85 -31.73
N PRO A 140 12.91 -9.73 -32.49
CA PRO A 140 12.08 -9.34 -33.64
C PRO A 140 10.83 -8.57 -33.26
N ILE A 141 10.40 -8.63 -31.98
CA ILE A 141 9.22 -7.94 -31.45
C ILE A 141 9.52 -6.43 -31.38
N LYS A 142 8.70 -5.60 -32.01
CA LYS A 142 8.88 -4.15 -32.10
C LYS A 142 7.65 -3.36 -31.71
N THR A 143 6.48 -3.98 -31.76
CA THR A 143 5.18 -3.39 -31.41
C THR A 143 4.40 -4.37 -30.55
N LEU A 144 3.26 -3.92 -29.99
CA LEU A 144 2.36 -4.81 -29.22
C LEU A 144 1.86 -5.98 -30.07
N GLU A 145 1.51 -5.74 -31.34
CA GLU A 145 0.97 -6.78 -32.23
C GLU A 145 1.97 -7.91 -32.48
N ASP A 146 3.27 -7.65 -32.37
CA ASP A 146 4.32 -8.68 -32.51
C ASP A 146 4.36 -9.64 -31.30
N LEU A 147 3.62 -9.35 -30.21
CA LEU A 147 3.50 -10.22 -29.04
C LEU A 147 2.59 -11.45 -29.30
N LYS A 148 1.86 -11.51 -30.41
CA LYS A 148 1.03 -12.68 -30.73
C LYS A 148 1.83 -13.97 -30.71
N GLY A 149 1.37 -14.93 -29.91
CA GLY A 149 2.05 -16.22 -29.68
C GLY A 149 3.35 -16.14 -28.89
N LYS A 150 3.64 -15.02 -28.21
CA LYS A 150 4.81 -14.77 -27.39
C LYS A 150 4.48 -14.86 -25.90
N THR A 151 5.50 -15.04 -25.09
CA THR A 151 5.38 -15.05 -23.64
C THR A 151 5.59 -13.64 -23.07
N LEU A 152 4.70 -13.22 -22.17
CA LEU A 152 4.75 -11.93 -21.47
C LEU A 152 4.64 -12.16 -19.97
N ALA A 153 5.62 -11.67 -19.20
CA ALA A 153 5.52 -11.60 -17.76
C ALA A 153 4.82 -10.29 -17.35
N LEU A 154 3.73 -10.41 -16.61
CA LEU A 154 3.07 -9.33 -15.89
C LEU A 154 3.59 -9.25 -14.45
N GLY A 155 3.28 -8.18 -13.72
CA GLY A 155 3.63 -8.02 -12.31
C GLY A 155 2.81 -8.92 -11.40
N SER A 156 1.87 -8.33 -10.67
CA SER A 156 0.91 -9.02 -9.80
C SER A 156 -0.51 -8.61 -10.13
N PRO A 157 -1.51 -9.47 -9.88
CA PRO A 157 -2.92 -9.08 -9.98
C PRO A 157 -3.21 -7.81 -9.18
N GLY A 158 -4.02 -6.91 -9.72
CA GLY A 158 -4.39 -5.65 -9.08
C GLY A 158 -3.34 -4.53 -9.16
N SER A 159 -2.15 -4.79 -9.70
CA SER A 159 -1.16 -3.74 -9.93
C SER A 159 -1.59 -2.81 -11.06
N THR A 160 -1.54 -1.50 -10.84
CA THR A 160 -1.87 -0.49 -11.86
C THR A 160 -1.03 -0.64 -13.11
N SER A 161 0.30 -0.60 -12.95
CA SER A 161 1.26 -0.67 -14.06
C SER A 161 1.66 -2.09 -14.41
N GLY A 162 1.54 -3.03 -13.45
CA GLY A 162 1.97 -4.42 -13.60
C GLY A 162 0.91 -5.34 -14.19
N ASP A 163 -0.35 -4.91 -14.18
CA ASP A 163 -1.50 -5.72 -14.58
C ASP A 163 -2.49 -4.90 -15.43
N ALA A 164 -3.26 -3.99 -14.83
CA ALA A 164 -4.41 -3.37 -15.47
C ALA A 164 -4.05 -2.60 -16.74
N LEU A 165 -3.03 -1.74 -16.72
CA LEU A 165 -2.65 -0.93 -17.87
C LEU A 165 -2.06 -1.76 -19.02
N PRO A 166 -1.10 -2.70 -18.80
CA PRO A 166 -0.64 -3.54 -19.88
C PRO A 166 -1.75 -4.45 -20.43
N MET A 167 -2.65 -4.98 -19.59
CA MET A 167 -3.80 -5.77 -20.05
C MET A 167 -4.77 -4.92 -20.88
N SER A 168 -5.06 -3.68 -20.44
CA SER A 168 -5.87 -2.73 -21.23
C SER A 168 -5.26 -2.50 -22.63
N ALA A 169 -3.93 -2.31 -22.69
CA ALA A 169 -3.25 -2.14 -23.97
C ALA A 169 -3.34 -3.36 -24.89
N LEU A 170 -3.27 -4.58 -24.34
CA LEU A 170 -3.44 -5.81 -25.12
C LEU A 170 -4.88 -5.95 -25.64
N VAL A 171 -5.88 -5.64 -24.80
CA VAL A 171 -7.31 -5.65 -25.17
C VAL A 171 -7.59 -4.62 -26.25
N GLU A 172 -7.11 -3.39 -26.11
CA GLU A 172 -7.26 -2.34 -27.12
C GLU A 172 -6.61 -2.70 -28.47
N ALA A 173 -5.46 -3.39 -28.41
CA ALA A 173 -4.81 -3.92 -29.61
C ALA A 173 -5.50 -5.17 -30.18
N GLY A 174 -6.46 -5.77 -29.46
CA GLY A 174 -7.17 -6.99 -29.87
C GLY A 174 -6.25 -8.23 -29.92
N ILE A 175 -5.33 -8.36 -28.98
CA ILE A 175 -4.34 -9.45 -28.93
C ILE A 175 -4.27 -10.14 -27.58
N ASP A 176 -5.07 -9.76 -26.61
CA ASP A 176 -5.07 -10.28 -25.24
C ASP A 176 -5.25 -11.81 -25.18
N GLU A 177 -6.06 -12.39 -26.08
CA GLU A 177 -6.22 -13.85 -26.19
C GLU A 177 -5.08 -14.54 -26.98
N ASP A 178 -4.28 -13.78 -27.74
CA ASP A 178 -3.19 -14.30 -28.58
C ASP A 178 -1.83 -14.29 -27.88
N VAL A 179 -1.69 -13.58 -26.76
CA VAL A 179 -0.46 -13.48 -25.96
C VAL A 179 -0.47 -14.52 -24.84
N GLN A 180 0.66 -15.20 -24.63
CA GLN A 180 0.83 -16.14 -23.53
C GLN A 180 1.36 -15.37 -22.31
N TRP A 181 0.48 -14.69 -21.60
CA TRP A 181 0.86 -13.93 -20.40
C TRP A 181 0.67 -14.74 -19.12
N ASP A 182 1.48 -14.42 -18.11
CA ASP A 182 1.36 -14.96 -16.75
C ASP A 182 1.92 -13.94 -15.75
N TYR A 183 1.47 -14.00 -14.51
CA TYR A 183 1.98 -13.16 -13.43
C TYR A 183 3.31 -13.70 -12.92
N ALA A 184 4.30 -12.83 -12.81
CA ALA A 184 5.62 -13.18 -12.28
C ALA A 184 5.65 -13.15 -10.73
N GLY A 185 4.68 -12.48 -10.10
CA GLY A 185 4.58 -12.30 -8.66
C GLY A 185 4.95 -10.90 -8.18
N GLY A 186 5.55 -10.08 -9.03
CA GLY A 186 5.93 -8.69 -8.74
C GLY A 186 6.66 -8.04 -9.90
N HIS A 187 6.95 -6.75 -9.78
CA HIS A 187 7.73 -6.01 -10.78
C HIS A 187 9.19 -6.51 -10.86
N PRO A 188 9.90 -6.75 -9.74
CA PRO A 188 11.26 -7.29 -9.77
C PRO A 188 11.34 -8.67 -10.44
N GLU A 189 10.35 -9.54 -10.18
CA GLU A 189 10.27 -10.89 -10.75
C GLU A 189 10.01 -10.84 -12.27
N ALA A 190 9.16 -9.94 -12.73
CA ALA A 190 8.90 -9.74 -14.17
C ALA A 190 10.17 -9.24 -14.88
N LEU A 191 10.89 -8.28 -14.29
CA LEU A 191 12.17 -7.80 -14.78
C LEU A 191 13.20 -8.94 -14.83
N LEU A 192 13.31 -9.71 -13.76
CA LEU A 192 14.25 -10.84 -13.68
C LEU A 192 13.93 -11.91 -14.73
N ALA A 193 12.65 -12.21 -14.98
CA ALA A 193 12.23 -13.15 -16.02
C ALA A 193 12.70 -12.69 -17.41
N LEU A 194 12.59 -11.39 -17.71
CA LEU A 194 13.08 -10.82 -18.96
C LEU A 194 14.62 -10.86 -19.06
N VAL A 195 15.32 -10.41 -18.03
CA VAL A 195 16.79 -10.37 -18.01
C VAL A 195 17.40 -11.76 -18.19
N ASN A 196 16.79 -12.78 -17.58
CA ASN A 196 17.22 -14.17 -17.69
C ASN A 196 16.77 -14.85 -19.00
N GLY A 197 15.95 -14.19 -19.82
CA GLY A 197 15.44 -14.76 -21.07
C GLY A 197 14.42 -15.88 -20.87
N SER A 198 13.71 -15.88 -19.73
CA SER A 198 12.65 -16.85 -19.42
C SER A 198 11.35 -16.52 -20.17
N VAL A 199 11.18 -15.26 -20.58
CA VAL A 199 10.05 -14.74 -21.34
C VAL A 199 10.53 -13.91 -22.53
N ASP A 200 9.67 -13.74 -23.55
CA ASP A 200 9.93 -12.91 -24.73
C ASP A 200 9.81 -11.41 -24.42
N ALA A 201 8.92 -11.06 -23.49
CA ALA A 201 8.61 -9.70 -23.05
C ALA A 201 8.26 -9.67 -21.55
N ALA A 202 8.43 -8.52 -20.91
CA ALA A 202 7.95 -8.30 -19.55
C ALA A 202 7.40 -6.89 -19.38
N GLN A 203 6.40 -6.78 -18.51
CA GLN A 203 5.96 -5.50 -17.97
C GLN A 203 6.95 -5.05 -16.90
N ILE A 204 7.45 -3.82 -17.01
CA ILE A 204 8.34 -3.21 -16.04
C ILE A 204 7.99 -1.72 -15.97
N ASN A 205 7.71 -1.21 -14.79
CA ASN A 205 7.45 0.22 -14.60
C ASN A 205 8.75 1.03 -14.49
N SER A 206 8.65 2.35 -14.63
CA SER A 206 9.81 3.25 -14.59
C SER A 206 10.50 3.28 -13.22
N GLN A 207 9.79 3.00 -12.13
CA GLN A 207 10.31 2.96 -10.77
C GLN A 207 11.25 1.76 -10.59
N THR A 208 10.75 0.55 -10.86
CA THR A 208 11.58 -0.67 -10.82
C THR A 208 12.76 -0.62 -11.80
N LEU A 209 12.58 0.00 -12.99
CA LEU A 209 13.71 0.22 -13.90
C LEU A 209 14.78 1.14 -13.30
N GLY A 210 14.36 2.20 -12.61
CA GLY A 210 15.26 3.11 -11.90
C GLY A 210 16.08 2.36 -10.85
N THR A 211 15.39 1.68 -9.92
CA THR A 211 16.01 0.86 -8.87
C THR A 211 16.99 -0.17 -9.46
N ALA A 212 16.55 -0.96 -10.43
CA ALA A 212 17.38 -2.00 -11.05
C ALA A 212 18.58 -1.45 -11.82
N THR A 213 18.47 -0.25 -12.40
CA THR A 213 19.58 0.44 -13.08
C THR A 213 20.62 0.92 -12.07
N ASP A 214 20.19 1.51 -10.97
CA ASP A 214 21.08 2.01 -9.91
C ASP A 214 21.82 0.86 -9.22
N GLU A 215 21.15 -0.28 -9.05
CA GLU A 215 21.74 -1.52 -8.54
C GLU A 215 22.65 -2.24 -9.57
N GLY A 216 22.58 -1.85 -10.83
CA GLY A 216 23.34 -2.49 -11.92
C GLY A 216 22.80 -3.86 -12.33
N THR A 217 21.57 -4.20 -11.97
CA THR A 217 20.88 -5.44 -12.33
C THR A 217 20.17 -5.35 -13.68
N PHE A 218 19.91 -4.14 -14.17
CA PHE A 218 19.35 -3.84 -15.48
C PHE A 218 20.27 -2.95 -16.31
N ASP A 219 20.48 -3.31 -17.58
CA ASP A 219 21.23 -2.52 -18.56
C ASP A 219 20.29 -2.18 -19.73
N GLU A 220 19.70 -0.99 -19.69
CA GLU A 220 18.72 -0.53 -20.67
C GLU A 220 19.24 -0.64 -22.12
N SER A 221 20.54 -0.52 -22.33
CA SER A 221 21.13 -0.64 -23.68
C SER A 221 20.90 -1.99 -24.34
N LYS A 222 20.59 -3.04 -23.55
CA LYS A 222 20.31 -4.41 -24.01
C LYS A 222 18.85 -4.70 -24.28
N PHE A 223 17.97 -3.76 -23.95
CA PHE A 223 16.53 -3.92 -24.07
C PHE A 223 15.90 -2.81 -24.91
N ARG A 224 14.64 -2.93 -25.21
CA ARG A 224 13.83 -1.95 -25.92
C ARG A 224 12.43 -1.96 -25.34
N GLN A 225 11.91 -0.79 -25.04
CA GLN A 225 10.51 -0.57 -24.74
C GLN A 225 9.69 -0.60 -26.04
N ILE A 226 8.61 -1.34 -26.06
CA ILE A 226 7.70 -1.46 -27.19
C ILE A 226 6.34 -0.84 -26.92
N TRP A 227 6.03 -0.57 -25.67
CA TRP A 227 4.83 0.13 -25.22
C TRP A 227 5.12 0.88 -23.92
N GLU A 228 4.47 2.01 -23.76
CA GLU A 228 4.50 2.85 -22.57
C GLU A 228 3.09 3.35 -22.25
N SER A 229 2.72 3.36 -20.98
CA SER A 229 1.44 3.92 -20.56
C SER A 229 1.45 5.44 -20.57
N GLU A 230 0.27 6.05 -20.47
CA GLU A 230 0.15 7.43 -19.99
C GLU A 230 0.75 7.53 -18.58
N GLU A 231 1.03 8.77 -18.16
CA GLU A 231 1.55 9.05 -16.83
C GLU A 231 0.56 8.63 -15.74
N ILE A 232 1.05 7.92 -14.72
CA ILE A 232 0.30 7.43 -13.58
C ILE A 232 0.67 8.30 -12.38
N PRO A 233 -0.28 8.93 -11.67
CA PRO A 233 0.01 9.61 -10.42
C PRO A 233 0.68 8.65 -9.43
N ASN A 234 1.69 9.13 -8.70
CA ASN A 234 2.35 8.31 -7.69
C ASN A 234 1.39 7.85 -6.58
N ASP A 235 1.79 6.81 -5.88
CA ASP A 235 1.00 6.09 -4.90
C ASP A 235 0.44 7.01 -3.82
N PRO A 236 -0.85 6.91 -3.50
CA PRO A 236 -1.45 7.65 -2.39
C PRO A 236 -1.23 6.97 -1.05
N ILE A 237 -0.96 7.75 -0.02
CA ILE A 237 -1.18 7.34 1.36
C ILE A 237 -2.62 7.70 1.73
N THR A 238 -3.35 6.72 2.23
CA THR A 238 -4.79 6.80 2.50
C THR A 238 -5.09 6.60 3.98
N VAL A 239 -6.25 7.07 4.39
CA VAL A 239 -6.82 6.80 5.72
C VAL A 239 -8.16 6.10 5.52
N ARG A 240 -8.47 5.10 6.35
CA ARG A 240 -9.76 4.41 6.33
C ARG A 240 -10.90 5.38 6.64
N GLY A 241 -11.97 5.35 5.83
CA GLY A 241 -13.00 6.37 5.83
C GLY A 241 -13.98 6.33 7.00
N ASP A 242 -14.16 5.18 7.67
CA ASP A 242 -15.04 5.01 8.83
C ASP A 242 -14.43 5.55 10.15
N LEU A 243 -13.14 5.91 10.13
CA LEU A 243 -12.46 6.48 11.29
C LEU A 243 -12.92 7.90 11.58
N PRO A 244 -12.85 8.35 12.86
CA PRO A 244 -13.25 9.71 13.23
C PRO A 244 -12.54 10.78 12.38
N LYS A 245 -13.28 11.82 11.97
CA LYS A 245 -12.70 12.91 11.15
C LYS A 245 -11.50 13.58 11.83
N GLU A 246 -11.50 13.66 13.15
CA GLU A 246 -10.37 14.20 13.92
C GLU A 246 -9.09 13.36 13.73
N PHE A 247 -9.23 12.04 13.65
CA PHE A 247 -8.13 11.14 13.33
C PHE A 247 -7.65 11.32 11.89
N GLN A 248 -8.58 11.34 10.92
CA GLN A 248 -8.25 11.52 9.51
C GLN A 248 -7.49 12.84 9.27
N ASP A 249 -7.95 13.93 9.90
CA ASP A 249 -7.30 15.24 9.78
C ASP A 249 -5.92 15.25 10.44
N ALA A 250 -5.78 14.63 11.60
CA ALA A 250 -4.51 14.56 12.31
C ALA A 250 -3.47 13.75 11.51
N VAL A 251 -3.86 12.63 10.91
CA VAL A 251 -2.97 11.83 10.04
C VAL A 251 -2.56 12.62 8.80
N ALA A 252 -3.51 13.27 8.14
CA ALA A 252 -3.23 14.09 6.96
C ALA A 252 -2.25 15.23 7.30
N GLU A 253 -2.48 15.97 8.39
CA GLU A 253 -1.61 17.05 8.84
C GLU A 253 -0.22 16.53 9.21
N ALA A 254 -0.14 15.40 9.94
CA ALA A 254 1.13 14.80 10.35
C ALA A 254 1.96 14.34 9.15
N LEU A 255 1.34 13.70 8.14
CA LEU A 255 2.00 13.29 6.90
C LEU A 255 2.56 14.50 6.14
N LEU A 256 1.73 15.54 5.94
CA LEU A 256 2.12 16.75 5.21
C LEU A 256 3.17 17.60 5.95
N ASP A 257 3.35 17.41 7.25
CA ASP A 257 4.37 18.08 8.08
C ASP A 257 5.65 17.22 8.27
N LEU A 258 5.77 16.08 7.57
CA LEU A 258 7.01 15.31 7.55
C LEU A 258 8.08 16.04 6.72
N ASP A 259 9.33 15.98 7.19
CA ASP A 259 10.43 16.51 6.41
C ASP A 259 10.84 15.53 5.27
N ALA A 260 11.43 16.08 4.21
CA ALA A 260 11.86 15.29 3.06
C ALA A 260 12.82 14.13 3.43
N LYS A 261 13.61 14.28 4.51
CA LYS A 261 14.53 13.23 4.96
C LYS A 261 13.78 12.00 5.47
N SER A 262 12.65 12.20 6.14
CA SER A 262 11.83 11.11 6.70
C SER A 262 11.16 10.24 5.62
N VAL A 263 11.01 10.78 4.41
CA VAL A 263 10.38 10.12 3.26
C VAL A 263 11.37 9.77 2.14
N GLN A 264 12.65 10.17 2.27
CA GLN A 264 13.66 10.07 1.20
C GLN A 264 13.82 8.65 0.65
N GLU A 265 13.91 7.64 1.51
CA GLU A 265 14.12 6.25 1.07
C GLU A 265 12.89 5.70 0.34
N VAL A 266 11.68 5.94 0.87
CA VAL A 266 10.43 5.55 0.22
C VAL A 266 10.27 6.28 -1.10
N SER A 267 10.51 7.59 -1.12
CA SER A 267 10.46 8.40 -2.37
C SER A 267 11.39 7.86 -3.44
N GLY A 268 12.59 7.38 -3.06
CA GLY A 268 13.55 6.78 -3.98
C GLY A 268 12.98 5.55 -4.70
N PHE A 269 12.32 4.64 -3.96
CA PHE A 269 11.65 3.49 -4.57
C PHE A 269 10.51 3.89 -5.52
N LEU A 270 9.90 5.05 -5.27
CA LEU A 270 8.84 5.60 -6.12
C LEU A 270 9.36 6.48 -7.26
N GLY A 271 10.68 6.45 -7.52
CA GLY A 271 11.31 7.20 -8.59
C GLY A 271 11.39 8.71 -8.33
N VAL A 272 11.29 9.14 -7.07
CA VAL A 272 11.35 10.55 -6.66
C VAL A 272 12.65 10.82 -5.92
N ASP A 273 13.67 11.24 -6.66
CA ASP A 273 14.98 11.59 -6.11
C ASP A 273 15.52 12.89 -6.77
N PRO A 274 15.80 13.94 -5.99
CA PRO A 274 15.66 14.02 -4.54
C PRO A 274 14.20 14.12 -4.07
N ALA A 275 13.91 13.55 -2.90
CA ALA A 275 12.60 13.67 -2.28
C ALA A 275 12.23 15.12 -1.95
N GLY A 276 10.98 15.45 -2.17
CA GLY A 276 10.33 16.66 -1.65
C GLY A 276 9.44 16.38 -0.44
N PRO A 277 8.60 17.35 -0.08
CA PRO A 277 7.56 17.12 0.92
C PRO A 277 6.48 16.16 0.38
N LEU A 278 5.76 15.49 1.27
CA LEU A 278 4.47 14.91 0.88
C LEU A 278 3.50 16.03 0.50
N ILE A 279 2.71 15.78 -0.52
CA ILE A 279 1.73 16.74 -1.05
C ILE A 279 0.31 16.24 -0.85
N PRO A 280 -0.68 17.13 -0.65
CA PRO A 280 -2.07 16.72 -0.53
C PRO A 280 -2.62 16.22 -1.87
N VAL A 281 -3.37 15.12 -1.81
CA VAL A 281 -4.07 14.55 -2.97
C VAL A 281 -5.51 14.23 -2.61
N THR A 282 -6.34 14.02 -3.62
CA THR A 282 -7.76 13.67 -3.48
C THR A 282 -8.11 12.56 -4.48
N LEU A 283 -9.32 12.02 -4.40
CA LEU A 283 -9.81 11.05 -5.39
C LEU A 283 -9.75 11.60 -6.83
N ASP A 284 -9.98 12.92 -7.00
CA ASP A 284 -9.90 13.56 -8.34
C ASP A 284 -8.51 13.40 -8.98
N THR A 285 -7.44 13.30 -8.17
CA THR A 285 -6.07 13.06 -8.66
C THR A 285 -5.98 11.72 -9.39
N TYR A 286 -6.76 10.75 -8.97
CA TYR A 286 -6.74 9.36 -9.47
C TYR A 286 -7.93 9.04 -10.38
N GLN A 287 -8.72 10.04 -10.81
CA GLN A 287 -9.88 9.84 -11.67
C GLN A 287 -9.59 8.97 -12.90
N PRO A 288 -8.44 9.09 -13.60
CA PRO A 288 -8.12 8.21 -14.73
C PRO A 288 -8.14 6.71 -14.40
N LEU A 289 -7.83 6.33 -13.13
CA LEU A 289 -7.84 4.93 -12.71
C LEU A 289 -9.26 4.43 -12.41
N PHE A 290 -10.15 5.29 -11.93
CA PHE A 290 -11.59 4.99 -11.82
C PHE A 290 -12.19 4.76 -13.21
N ASP A 291 -11.86 5.62 -14.18
CA ASP A 291 -12.31 5.49 -15.57
C ASP A 291 -11.76 4.21 -16.23
N LEU A 292 -10.51 3.86 -15.93
CA LEU A 292 -9.89 2.60 -16.39
C LEU A 292 -10.64 1.38 -15.82
N ALA A 293 -10.86 1.35 -14.50
CA ALA A 293 -11.55 0.26 -13.83
C ALA A 293 -12.97 0.06 -14.40
N GLU A 294 -13.72 1.15 -14.59
CA GLU A 294 -15.05 1.11 -15.22
C GLU A 294 -14.98 0.58 -16.66
N THR A 295 -14.04 1.09 -17.46
CA THR A 295 -13.90 0.71 -18.88
C THR A 295 -13.52 -0.76 -19.04
N MET A 296 -12.63 -1.26 -18.22
CA MET A 296 -12.19 -2.65 -18.21
C MET A 296 -13.20 -3.58 -17.52
N GLY A 297 -14.17 -3.02 -16.80
CA GLY A 297 -15.12 -3.78 -15.99
C GLY A 297 -14.43 -4.49 -14.81
N LEU A 298 -13.33 -3.91 -14.31
CA LEU A 298 -12.61 -4.45 -13.15
C LEU A 298 -13.45 -4.35 -11.90
N THR A 299 -13.38 -5.37 -11.09
CA THR A 299 -14.12 -5.48 -9.83
C THR A 299 -13.17 -5.89 -8.70
N GLU A 300 -13.66 -5.86 -7.51
CA GLU A 300 -12.97 -6.36 -6.31
C GLU A 300 -12.40 -7.79 -6.43
N LYS A 301 -12.82 -8.56 -7.44
CA LYS A 301 -12.35 -9.94 -7.68
C LYS A 301 -11.14 -10.01 -8.58
N ASP A 302 -10.80 -8.87 -9.17
CA ASP A 302 -9.70 -8.74 -10.13
C ASP A 302 -8.45 -8.12 -9.45
N VAL A 303 -8.52 -7.94 -8.12
CA VAL A 303 -7.42 -7.42 -7.28
C VAL A 303 -6.97 -8.48 -6.32
#